data_cf5cfc681a95aaa895a0a4cc03fd07f2
#
_entry.id   cf5cfc681a95aaa895a0a4cc03fd07f2
#
_cell.length_a   1.000
_cell.length_b   1.000
_cell.length_c   1.000
_cell.angle_alpha   90.00
_cell.angle_beta   90.00
_cell.angle_gamma   90.00
#
_symmetry.space_group_name_H-M   'P 1'
#
loop_
_entity.id
_entity.type
_entity.pdbx_description
1 polymer ?
#
loop_
_entity_poly.entity_id
_entity_poly.type
_entity_poly.pdbx_seq_one_letter_code
_entity_poly.pdbx_strand_id
1 'polypeptide(L)'
;MANKVTSKELRERKDQYAYVDVREADELEEGMIDVSVNLPLGQLIRKARHGDMDDLKTKKIITYCSGGYRGNIAADELNKLGFDAVTIEGGYSAWKENGNKKEGQY
;
A
#
# COMPACT_ATOMS: atom_id res chain seq x y z
N MET A 1 -8.84 -3.48 12.95
CA MET A 1 -7.77 -3.91 12.03
C MET A 1 -8.20 -3.68 10.59
N ALA A 2 -7.27 -3.24 9.77
CA ALA A 2 -7.57 -3.04 8.37
C ALA A 2 -7.75 -4.37 7.65
N ASN A 3 -8.57 -4.37 6.63
CA ASN A 3 -8.70 -5.52 5.76
C ASN A 3 -7.44 -5.68 4.93
N LYS A 4 -7.15 -6.90 4.54
CA LYS A 4 -5.97 -7.23 3.76
C LYS A 4 -6.37 -7.81 2.41
N VAL A 5 -5.52 -7.56 1.43
CA VAL A 5 -5.72 -8.10 0.09
C VAL A 5 -4.42 -8.77 -0.32
N THR A 6 -4.49 -9.84 -1.10
CA THR A 6 -3.29 -10.54 -1.51
C THR A 6 -2.63 -9.85 -2.69
N SER A 7 -1.32 -10.05 -2.82
CA SER A 7 -0.61 -9.47 -3.95
C SER A 7 -1.11 -10.05 -5.28
N LYS A 8 -1.55 -11.30 -5.26
CA LYS A 8 -2.10 -11.92 -6.47
C LYS A 8 -3.36 -11.18 -6.95
N GLU A 9 -4.27 -10.90 -6.02
CA GLU A 9 -5.50 -10.19 -6.36
C GLU A 9 -5.19 -8.81 -6.95
N LEU A 10 -4.20 -8.14 -6.38
CA LEU A 10 -3.86 -6.81 -6.84
C LEU A 10 -3.22 -6.80 -8.21
N ARG A 11 -2.41 -7.82 -8.53
CA ARG A 11 -1.78 -7.88 -9.84
C ARG A 11 -2.80 -8.02 -10.96
N GLU A 12 -3.94 -8.65 -10.66
CA GLU A 12 -5.00 -8.80 -11.64
C GLU A 12 -5.77 -7.52 -11.89
N ARG A 13 -5.70 -6.57 -10.94
CA ARG A 13 -6.47 -5.32 -11.01
C ARG A 13 -5.62 -4.11 -10.68
N LYS A 14 -4.34 -4.19 -11.00
CA LYS A 14 -3.36 -3.21 -10.55
C LYS A 14 -3.76 -1.75 -10.78
N ASP A 15 -4.32 -1.48 -11.95
CA ASP A 15 -4.61 -0.09 -12.34
C ASP A 15 -5.86 0.50 -11.69
N GLN A 16 -6.57 -0.30 -10.91
CA GLN A 16 -7.84 0.16 -10.33
C GLN A 16 -7.70 0.85 -8.99
N TYR A 17 -6.49 0.90 -8.42
CA TYR A 17 -6.29 1.38 -7.06
C TYR A 17 -5.22 2.43 -6.98
N ALA A 18 -5.24 3.20 -5.88
CA ALA A 18 -4.16 4.13 -5.55
C ALA A 18 -3.23 3.43 -4.56
N TYR A 19 -1.97 3.31 -4.89
CA TYR A 19 -1.00 2.58 -4.07
C TYR A 19 -0.12 3.57 -3.30
N VAL A 20 0.04 3.33 -2.00
CA VAL A 20 0.90 4.17 -1.18
C VAL A 20 1.89 3.28 -0.43
N ASP A 21 3.17 3.50 -0.70
CA ASP A 21 4.26 2.83 -0.01
C ASP A 21 4.58 3.67 1.22
N VAL A 22 4.37 3.11 2.40
CA VAL A 22 4.55 3.86 3.65
C VAL A 22 5.89 3.62 4.32
N ARG A 23 6.84 3.03 3.59
CA ARG A 23 8.20 2.85 4.09
C ARG A 23 8.94 4.17 4.07
N GLU A 24 10.07 4.22 4.79
CA GLU A 24 10.94 5.37 4.71
C GLU A 24 11.67 5.37 3.37
N ALA A 25 12.09 6.54 2.91
CA ALA A 25 12.65 6.69 1.57
C ALA A 25 13.87 5.80 1.32
N ASP A 26 14.72 5.62 2.32
CA ASP A 26 15.92 4.81 2.14
C ASP A 26 15.63 3.32 1.97
N GLU A 27 14.44 2.88 2.37
CA GLU A 27 14.06 1.49 2.18
C GLU A 27 13.68 1.19 0.73
N LEU A 28 13.48 2.20 -0.08
CA LEU A 28 13.05 2.03 -1.47
C LEU A 28 14.16 1.57 -2.40
N GLU A 29 15.38 1.46 -1.90
CA GLU A 29 16.49 1.00 -2.73
C GLU A 29 16.26 -0.39 -3.29
N GLU A 30 15.51 -1.22 -2.59
CA GLU A 30 15.20 -2.55 -3.10
C GLU A 30 14.02 -2.56 -4.08
N GLY A 31 13.47 -1.39 -4.37
CA GLY A 31 12.36 -1.26 -5.32
C GLY A 31 11.06 -0.94 -4.64
N MET A 32 10.04 -0.68 -5.45
CA MET A 32 8.68 -0.44 -4.96
C MET A 32 7.71 -0.86 -6.07
N ILE A 33 6.44 -0.95 -5.74
CA ILE A 33 5.43 -1.21 -6.76
C ILE A 33 5.41 0.01 -7.68
N ASP A 34 5.52 -0.22 -8.98
CA ASP A 34 5.79 0.85 -9.95
C ASP A 34 4.74 1.96 -10.02
N VAL A 35 3.50 1.67 -9.66
CA VAL A 35 2.43 2.68 -9.68
C VAL A 35 2.27 3.39 -8.34
N SER A 36 3.13 3.10 -7.37
CA SER A 36 3.01 3.65 -6.02
C SER A 36 3.55 5.05 -5.89
N VAL A 37 3.01 5.79 -4.92
CA VAL A 37 3.69 6.97 -4.41
C VAL A 37 4.24 6.62 -3.03
N ASN A 38 5.34 7.24 -2.65
CA ASN A 38 5.94 7.01 -1.34
C ASN A 38 5.51 8.12 -0.38
N LEU A 39 4.82 7.72 0.67
CA LEU A 39 4.47 8.61 1.78
C LEU A 39 4.77 7.85 3.06
N PRO A 40 5.93 8.06 3.67
CA PRO A 40 6.25 7.39 4.93
C PRO A 40 5.11 7.54 5.94
N LEU A 41 4.93 6.52 6.76
CA LEU A 41 3.76 6.40 7.61
C LEU A 41 3.38 7.68 8.35
N GLY A 42 4.35 8.31 9.03
CA GLY A 42 4.05 9.51 9.78
C GLY A 42 3.58 10.66 8.91
N GLN A 43 4.17 10.77 7.73
CA GLN A 43 3.81 11.81 6.78
C GLN A 43 2.41 11.58 6.21
N LEU A 44 2.10 10.34 5.91
CA LEU A 44 0.78 9.99 5.40
C LEU A 44 -0.31 10.33 6.41
N ILE A 45 -0.09 9.97 7.67
CA ILE A 45 -1.08 10.25 8.71
C ILE A 45 -1.30 11.75 8.85
N ARG A 46 -0.21 12.52 8.85
CA ARG A 46 -0.30 13.96 8.99
C ARG A 46 -1.07 14.60 7.84
N LYS A 47 -0.74 14.20 6.61
CA LYS A 47 -1.42 14.73 5.43
C LYS A 47 -2.90 14.38 5.43
N ALA A 48 -3.22 13.15 5.78
CA ALA A 48 -4.61 12.71 5.80
C ALA A 48 -5.42 13.49 6.83
N ARG A 49 -4.84 13.74 7.99
CA ARG A 49 -5.53 14.48 9.05
C ARG A 49 -5.75 15.95 8.70
N HIS A 50 -4.89 16.49 7.86
CA HIS A 50 -5.00 17.90 7.44
C HIS A 50 -5.86 18.08 6.20
N GLY A 51 -6.43 17.01 5.67
CA GLY A 51 -7.27 17.11 4.48
C GLY A 51 -6.50 17.17 3.17
N ASP A 52 -5.19 16.99 3.21
CA ASP A 52 -4.35 17.10 2.03
C ASP A 52 -4.48 15.93 1.07
N MET A 53 -5.20 14.89 1.48
CA MET A 53 -5.40 13.70 0.66
C MET A 53 -6.87 13.44 0.34
N ASP A 54 -7.73 14.41 0.59
CA ASP A 54 -9.16 14.18 0.49
C ASP A 54 -9.63 13.80 -0.91
N ASP A 55 -8.90 14.17 -1.95
CA ASP A 55 -9.23 13.76 -3.31
C ASP A 55 -9.12 12.24 -3.50
N LEU A 56 -8.42 11.55 -2.63
CA LEU A 56 -8.31 10.10 -2.71
C LEU A 56 -9.47 9.37 -2.02
N LYS A 57 -10.39 10.10 -1.40
CA LYS A 57 -11.53 9.46 -0.74
C LYS A 57 -12.47 8.77 -1.70
N THR A 58 -12.40 9.10 -2.99
CA THR A 58 -13.22 8.45 -4.00
C THR A 58 -12.59 7.19 -4.58
N LYS A 59 -11.40 6.84 -4.13
CA LYS A 59 -10.68 5.68 -4.64
C LYS A 59 -10.41 4.70 -3.52
N LYS A 60 -10.21 3.43 -3.89
CA LYS A 60 -9.70 2.46 -2.94
C LYS A 60 -8.19 2.61 -2.87
N ILE A 61 -7.69 2.74 -1.65
CA ILE A 61 -6.27 2.95 -1.42
C ILE A 61 -5.64 1.65 -0.92
N ILE A 62 -4.50 1.32 -1.50
CA ILE A 62 -3.72 0.16 -1.08
C ILE A 62 -2.46 0.67 -0.39
N THR A 63 -2.32 0.38 0.90
CA THR A 63 -1.11 0.77 1.62
C THR A 63 -0.22 -0.45 1.83
N TYR A 64 1.08 -0.24 1.88
CA TYR A 64 1.99 -1.35 2.16
C TYR A 64 3.33 -0.85 2.70
N CYS A 65 4.00 -1.76 3.39
CA CYS A 65 5.38 -1.57 3.82
C CYS A 65 6.14 -2.84 3.46
N SER A 66 7.26 -3.10 4.12
CA SER A 66 8.05 -4.30 3.78
C SER A 66 7.32 -5.59 4.16
N GLY A 67 6.87 -5.70 5.41
CA GLY A 67 6.26 -6.93 5.90
C GLY A 67 4.79 -6.85 6.24
N GLY A 68 4.21 -5.68 6.22
CA GLY A 68 2.77 -5.51 6.46
C GLY A 68 2.37 -4.72 7.68
N TYR A 69 3.24 -4.55 8.66
CA TYR A 69 2.88 -3.90 9.91
C TYR A 69 2.51 -2.42 9.73
N ARG A 70 3.42 -1.65 9.16
CA ARG A 70 3.18 -0.22 8.94
C ARG A 70 2.04 0.01 7.94
N GLY A 71 1.95 -0.85 6.93
CA GLY A 71 0.86 -0.76 5.97
C GLY A 71 -0.50 -0.93 6.63
N ASN A 72 -0.57 -1.87 7.58
CA ASN A 72 -1.81 -2.09 8.31
C ASN A 72 -2.18 -0.88 9.16
N ILE A 73 -1.21 -0.28 9.83
CA ILE A 73 -1.45 0.93 10.62
C ILE A 73 -1.95 2.05 9.73
N ALA A 74 -1.33 2.21 8.57
CA ALA A 74 -1.72 3.27 7.62
C ALA A 74 -3.16 3.10 7.18
N ALA A 75 -3.54 1.89 6.80
CA ALA A 75 -4.90 1.63 6.33
C ALA A 75 -5.92 1.87 7.44
N ASP A 76 -5.60 1.43 8.67
CA ASP A 76 -6.49 1.68 9.80
C ASP A 76 -6.71 3.17 10.03
N GLU A 77 -5.63 3.95 10.01
CA GLU A 77 -5.74 5.39 10.24
C GLU A 77 -6.52 6.08 9.12
N LEU A 78 -6.29 5.67 7.89
CA LEU A 78 -7.03 6.24 6.77
C LEU A 78 -8.51 5.93 6.87
N ASN A 79 -8.85 4.70 7.22
CA ASN A 79 -10.27 4.32 7.35
C ASN A 79 -10.97 5.12 8.44
N LYS A 80 -10.28 5.42 9.54
CA LYS A 80 -10.85 6.26 10.59
C LYS A 80 -11.16 7.66 10.11
N LEU A 81 -10.48 8.10 9.07
CA LEU A 81 -10.65 9.45 8.53
C LEU A 81 -11.58 9.49 7.31
N GLY A 82 -12.23 8.38 7.01
CA GLY A 82 -13.22 8.34 5.94
C GLY A 82 -12.71 7.86 4.60
N PHE A 83 -11.48 7.39 4.54
CA PHE A 83 -10.94 6.78 3.31
C PHE A 83 -11.34 5.30 3.24
N ASP A 84 -11.21 4.73 2.05
CA ASP A 84 -11.43 3.31 1.83
C ASP A 84 -10.05 2.69 1.57
N ALA A 85 -9.45 2.13 2.59
CA ALA A 85 -8.08 1.63 2.51
C ALA A 85 -7.97 0.18 2.98
N VAL A 86 -7.14 -0.59 2.27
CA VAL A 86 -6.77 -1.94 2.67
C VAL A 86 -5.26 -2.05 2.55
N THR A 87 -4.67 -3.07 3.14
CA THR A 87 -3.22 -3.25 3.07
C THR A 87 -2.89 -4.56 2.37
N ILE A 88 -1.67 -4.66 1.83
CA ILE A 88 -1.23 -5.87 1.16
C ILE A 88 -0.79 -6.89 2.21
N GLU A 89 -1.36 -8.07 2.15
CA GLU A 89 -0.95 -9.14 3.05
C GLU A 89 0.52 -9.50 2.76
N GLY A 90 1.35 -9.43 3.79
CA GLY A 90 2.78 -9.69 3.64
C GLY A 90 3.58 -8.55 3.02
N GLY A 91 2.95 -7.45 2.68
CA GLY A 91 3.63 -6.25 2.21
C GLY A 91 4.40 -6.42 0.91
N TYR A 92 5.41 -5.58 0.74
CA TYR A 92 6.22 -5.63 -0.47
C TYR A 92 6.98 -6.94 -0.63
N SER A 93 7.35 -7.58 0.47
CA SER A 93 8.03 -8.88 0.40
C SER A 93 7.16 -9.90 -0.32
N ALA A 94 5.88 -9.96 0.01
CA ALA A 94 4.96 -10.87 -0.67
C ALA A 94 4.75 -10.46 -2.12
N TRP A 95 4.70 -9.18 -2.38
CA TRP A 95 4.55 -8.67 -3.75
C TRP A 95 5.70 -9.13 -4.64
N LYS A 96 6.94 -8.97 -4.16
CA LYS A 96 8.12 -9.38 -4.91
C LYS A 96 8.13 -10.90 -5.13
N GLU A 97 7.82 -11.64 -4.08
CA GLU A 97 7.86 -13.09 -4.15
C GLU A 97 6.88 -13.62 -5.18
N ASN A 98 5.66 -13.11 -5.16
CA ASN A 98 4.66 -13.54 -6.13
C ASN A 98 5.02 -13.13 -7.54
N GLY A 99 5.59 -11.98 -7.71
CA GLY A 99 6.05 -11.53 -9.01
C GLY A 99 7.13 -12.43 -9.58
N ASN A 100 8.06 -12.83 -8.73
CA ASN A 100 9.14 -13.71 -9.16
C ASN A 100 8.64 -15.10 -9.51
N LYS A 101 7.62 -15.57 -8.84
CA LYS A 101 7.11 -16.91 -9.05
C LYS A 101 6.30 -17.06 -10.31
N LYS A 102 5.80 -15.98 -10.85
CA LYS A 102 4.85 -16.11 -11.93
C LYS A 102 5.47 -16.20 -13.30
N GLU A 103 6.68 -15.78 -13.48
CA GLU A 103 7.30 -15.69 -14.77
C GLU A 103 7.89 -17.00 -15.23
N GLY A 104 7.06 -17.89 -15.73
CA GLY A 104 7.58 -19.13 -16.28
C GLY A 104 8.39 -19.93 -15.30
N GLN A 105 8.09 -19.76 -14.08
CA GLN A 105 8.77 -20.52 -13.03
C GLN A 105 8.29 -21.93 -12.99
N TYR A 106 7.31 -22.19 -13.69
CA TYR A 106 6.59 -23.44 -13.64
C TYR A 106 7.08 -24.39 -14.70
#